data_01c49cfa193f0722a66916c91ec44d57
#
_entry.id   01c49cfa193f0722a66916c91ec44d57
#
_cell.length_a   1.000
_cell.length_b   1.000
_cell.length_c   1.000
_cell.angle_alpha   90.00
_cell.angle_beta   90.00
_cell.angle_gamma   90.00
#
_symmetry.space_group_name_H-M   'P 1'
#
loop_
_entity.id
_entity.type
_entity.pdbx_description
1 polymer ?
#
loop_
_entity_poly.entity_id
_entity_poly.type
_entity_poly.pdbx_seq_one_letter_code
_entity_poly.pdbx_strand_id
1 'polypeptide(L)'
;MKINLKSKKIRVAVFAVLLVIAVASAGILASHGRAVKDKPALFETDEKYACGIDVSSHNGEIDWQTVSENVDFAIIRAGYRGYGNGKLVADSRVEENLENALKAGMKIGVYFYSQAITEGEAREEADFVLELIKGYDIELPVFIDFEYAHGEDGELTGRLFESGITKTQASEIINAFCSRINENGKYAGVYSSSSMLNFDIASSKLNDNAYIWVADYNKTVTFLGAYDIWQYNKHGSCPGVNSKYVDVNYWFVK
;
A
#
# COMPACT_ATOMS: atom_id res chain seq x y z
N MET A 1 -23.41 -42.20 -1.38
CA MET A 1 -24.01 -42.16 -2.74
C MET A 1 -22.87 -42.39 -3.75
N LYS A 2 -22.80 -43.58 -4.37
CA LYS A 2 -21.75 -43.90 -5.36
C LYS A 2 -22.19 -43.39 -6.73
N ILE A 3 -21.49 -42.39 -7.25
CA ILE A 3 -21.76 -41.82 -8.59
C ILE A 3 -21.28 -42.84 -9.64
N ASN A 4 -22.19 -43.33 -10.49
CA ASN A 4 -21.88 -44.30 -11.52
C ASN A 4 -21.32 -43.60 -12.79
N LEU A 5 -20.01 -43.64 -12.96
CA LEU A 5 -19.24 -42.98 -14.04
C LEU A 5 -19.25 -43.73 -15.39
N LYS A 6 -20.26 -44.60 -15.68
CA LYS A 6 -20.28 -45.40 -16.90
C LYS A 6 -20.71 -44.66 -18.18
N SER A 7 -21.25 -43.46 -18.11
CA SER A 7 -21.65 -42.69 -19.29
C SER A 7 -20.46 -41.86 -19.85
N LYS A 8 -20.14 -42.06 -21.12
CA LYS A 8 -19.08 -41.32 -21.85
C LYS A 8 -19.30 -39.79 -21.80
N LYS A 9 -20.55 -39.33 -21.79
CA LYS A 9 -20.94 -37.90 -21.66
C LYS A 9 -20.64 -37.34 -20.26
N ILE A 10 -20.83 -38.14 -19.20
CA ILE A 10 -20.52 -37.72 -17.82
C ILE A 10 -19.01 -37.61 -17.62
N ARG A 11 -18.22 -38.52 -18.21
CA ARG A 11 -16.75 -38.45 -18.16
C ARG A 11 -16.19 -37.21 -18.84
N VAL A 12 -16.75 -36.85 -20.02
CA VAL A 12 -16.34 -35.63 -20.74
C VAL A 12 -16.71 -34.38 -19.96
N ALA A 13 -17.90 -34.33 -19.35
CA ALA A 13 -18.33 -33.17 -18.53
C ALA A 13 -17.48 -33.02 -17.25
N VAL A 14 -17.18 -34.14 -16.56
CA VAL A 14 -16.31 -34.13 -15.38
C VAL A 14 -14.87 -33.73 -15.74
N PHE A 15 -14.35 -34.22 -16.88
CA PHE A 15 -13.01 -33.83 -17.37
C PHE A 15 -12.95 -32.36 -17.75
N ALA A 16 -14.00 -31.81 -18.39
CA ALA A 16 -14.08 -30.40 -18.75
C ALA A 16 -14.16 -29.50 -17.52
N VAL A 17 -14.92 -29.88 -16.47
CA VAL A 17 -15.02 -29.14 -15.22
C VAL A 17 -13.68 -29.19 -14.44
N LEU A 18 -13.02 -30.36 -14.40
CA LEU A 18 -11.70 -30.48 -13.76
C LEU A 18 -10.63 -29.72 -14.53
N LEU A 19 -10.69 -29.63 -15.85
CA LEU A 19 -9.76 -28.83 -16.66
C LEU A 19 -9.97 -27.33 -16.44
N VAL A 20 -11.23 -26.87 -16.32
CA VAL A 20 -11.56 -25.48 -16.01
C VAL A 20 -11.10 -25.10 -14.60
N ILE A 21 -11.26 -25.99 -13.62
CA ILE A 21 -10.78 -25.78 -12.25
C ILE A 21 -9.24 -25.79 -12.22
N ALA A 22 -8.58 -26.68 -12.97
CA ALA A 22 -7.12 -26.72 -13.05
C ALA A 22 -6.54 -25.49 -13.75
N VAL A 23 -7.20 -24.98 -14.81
CA VAL A 23 -6.78 -23.74 -15.50
C VAL A 23 -7.05 -22.52 -14.62
N ALA A 24 -8.16 -22.47 -13.88
CA ALA A 24 -8.44 -21.40 -12.92
C ALA A 24 -7.46 -21.43 -11.73
N SER A 25 -7.14 -22.61 -11.19
CA SER A 25 -6.17 -22.72 -10.11
C SER A 25 -4.73 -22.45 -10.57
N ALA A 26 -4.35 -22.84 -11.80
CA ALA A 26 -3.06 -22.47 -12.38
C ALA A 26 -2.98 -20.98 -12.70
N GLY A 27 -4.08 -20.34 -13.12
CA GLY A 27 -4.17 -18.89 -13.31
C GLY A 27 -4.06 -18.12 -11.98
N ILE A 28 -4.70 -18.61 -10.93
CA ILE A 28 -4.61 -18.02 -9.58
C ILE A 28 -3.20 -18.21 -9.00
N LEU A 29 -2.59 -19.40 -9.16
CA LEU A 29 -1.21 -19.65 -8.75
C LEU A 29 -0.19 -18.85 -9.58
N ALA A 30 -0.45 -18.63 -10.87
CA ALA A 30 0.40 -17.80 -11.72
C ALA A 30 0.30 -16.30 -11.41
N SER A 31 -0.85 -15.81 -10.92
CA SER A 31 -1.00 -14.41 -10.49
C SER A 31 -0.31 -14.14 -9.14
N HIS A 32 -0.22 -15.13 -8.26
CA HIS A 32 0.55 -15.03 -7.00
C HIS A 32 2.05 -15.27 -7.20
N GLY A 33 2.48 -15.68 -8.40
CA GLY A 33 3.85 -16.06 -8.71
C GLY A 33 4.63 -15.06 -9.55
N ARG A 34 4.12 -13.86 -9.81
CA ARG A 34 4.94 -12.80 -10.39
C ARG A 34 5.79 -12.19 -9.28
N ALA A 35 6.81 -12.93 -8.84
CA ALA A 35 7.88 -12.36 -8.04
C ALA A 35 8.42 -11.17 -8.84
N VAL A 36 8.24 -9.98 -8.31
CA VAL A 36 8.87 -8.78 -8.84
C VAL A 36 10.37 -9.00 -8.73
N LYS A 37 11.02 -9.13 -9.87
CA LYS A 37 12.35 -9.74 -10.00
C LYS A 37 13.48 -8.98 -9.32
N ASP A 38 13.28 -7.74 -8.84
CA ASP A 38 14.36 -6.85 -8.44
C ASP A 38 14.10 -6.00 -7.17
N LYS A 39 13.11 -6.37 -6.34
CA LYS A 39 12.93 -5.68 -5.05
C LYS A 39 13.82 -6.32 -3.99
N PRO A 40 14.64 -5.54 -3.26
CA PRO A 40 15.42 -6.07 -2.15
C PRO A 40 14.52 -6.58 -1.02
N ALA A 41 14.99 -7.59 -0.29
CA ALA A 41 14.40 -7.99 0.97
C ALA A 41 14.74 -6.91 2.02
N LEU A 42 13.72 -6.25 2.57
CA LEU A 42 13.90 -5.18 3.55
C LEU A 42 13.85 -5.68 4.99
N PHE A 43 13.44 -6.95 5.19
CA PHE A 43 13.42 -7.62 6.48
C PHE A 43 14.15 -8.95 6.40
N GLU A 44 15.03 -9.20 7.36
CA GLU A 44 15.66 -10.49 7.60
C GLU A 44 14.98 -11.12 8.82
N THR A 45 14.06 -12.06 8.59
CA THR A 45 13.34 -12.77 9.64
C THR A 45 12.96 -14.15 9.15
N ASP A 46 12.88 -15.13 10.07
CA ASP A 46 12.37 -16.48 9.81
C ASP A 46 10.82 -16.52 9.76
N GLU A 47 10.18 -15.40 10.10
CA GLU A 47 8.73 -15.26 10.05
C GLU A 47 8.24 -14.98 8.61
N LYS A 48 6.98 -15.31 8.35
CA LYS A 48 6.37 -15.10 7.03
C LYS A 48 6.12 -13.62 6.72
N TYR A 49 6.03 -12.79 7.74
CA TYR A 49 5.76 -11.36 7.63
C TYR A 49 6.33 -10.61 8.84
N ALA A 50 6.67 -9.35 8.61
CA ALA A 50 6.91 -8.36 9.65
C ALA A 50 5.60 -7.63 9.99
N CYS A 51 5.39 -7.31 11.26
CA CYS A 51 4.23 -6.58 11.74
C CYS A 51 4.54 -5.09 11.83
N GLY A 52 3.61 -4.23 11.41
CA GLY A 52 3.82 -2.79 11.48
C GLY A 52 2.55 -1.99 11.66
N ILE A 53 2.76 -0.70 11.89
CA ILE A 53 1.68 0.29 11.97
C ILE A 53 1.91 1.39 10.93
N ASP A 54 0.83 2.07 10.55
CA ASP A 54 0.96 3.36 9.88
C ASP A 54 0.25 4.45 10.69
N VAL A 55 0.87 5.62 10.71
CA VAL A 55 0.49 6.71 11.62
C VAL A 55 0.59 8.09 10.98
N SER A 56 -0.17 9.01 11.55
CA SER A 56 -0.19 10.42 11.19
C SER A 56 -0.43 11.29 12.42
N SER A 57 -0.56 12.59 12.24
CA SER A 57 -0.97 13.52 13.31
C SER A 57 -2.31 13.15 13.96
N HIS A 58 -3.17 12.36 13.28
CA HIS A 58 -4.43 11.88 13.85
C HIS A 58 -4.25 10.91 15.02
N ASN A 59 -3.09 10.26 15.12
CA ASN A 59 -2.78 9.34 16.23
C ASN A 59 -2.27 10.07 17.48
N GLY A 60 -2.07 11.39 17.39
CA GLY A 60 -1.62 12.20 18.52
C GLY A 60 -0.17 11.93 18.90
N GLU A 61 0.11 11.98 20.18
CA GLU A 61 1.43 11.71 20.74
C GLU A 61 1.67 10.20 20.84
N ILE A 62 2.88 9.75 20.43
CA ILE A 62 3.26 8.34 20.35
C ILE A 62 4.50 8.09 21.21
N ASP A 63 4.44 7.09 22.07
CA ASP A 63 5.59 6.54 22.79
C ASP A 63 6.32 5.54 21.87
N TRP A 64 7.24 6.06 21.06
CA TRP A 64 7.98 5.28 20.09
C TRP A 64 8.89 4.22 20.69
N GLN A 65 9.36 4.40 21.95
CA GLN A 65 10.11 3.38 22.64
C GLN A 65 9.22 2.14 22.89
N THR A 66 8.01 2.36 23.41
CA THR A 66 7.05 1.27 23.61
C THR A 66 6.61 0.67 22.27
N VAL A 67 6.39 1.48 21.22
CA VAL A 67 6.02 0.97 19.88
C VAL A 67 7.10 0.05 19.34
N SER A 68 8.38 0.40 19.45
CA SER A 68 9.51 -0.39 18.93
C SER A 68 9.67 -1.77 19.58
N GLU A 69 9.11 -1.97 20.75
CA GLU A 69 9.08 -3.26 21.44
C GLU A 69 7.93 -4.18 20.98
N ASN A 70 6.98 -3.64 20.20
CA ASN A 70 5.75 -4.33 19.85
C ASN A 70 5.53 -4.55 18.35
N VAL A 71 6.20 -3.79 17.48
CA VAL A 71 6.10 -3.93 16.02
C VAL A 71 7.47 -3.77 15.36
N ASP A 72 7.62 -4.33 14.17
CA ASP A 72 8.89 -4.37 13.43
C ASP A 72 9.14 -3.10 12.60
N PHE A 73 8.09 -2.39 12.21
CA PHE A 73 8.18 -1.19 11.37
C PHE A 73 7.04 -0.21 11.56
N ALA A 74 7.26 1.01 11.11
CA ALA A 74 6.23 2.01 10.99
C ALA A 74 6.29 2.74 9.65
N ILE A 75 5.12 3.16 9.12
CA ILE A 75 5.02 4.04 7.96
C ILE A 75 4.36 5.34 8.41
N ILE A 76 5.09 6.46 8.31
CA ILE A 76 4.72 7.75 8.90
C ILE A 76 4.23 8.69 7.81
N ARG A 77 3.09 9.35 8.01
CA ARG A 77 2.60 10.35 7.05
C ARG A 77 3.55 11.54 6.97
N ALA A 78 4.13 11.76 5.79
CA ALA A 78 4.92 12.95 5.52
C ALA A 78 4.04 14.20 5.33
N GLY A 79 2.91 14.03 4.65
CA GLY A 79 2.00 15.13 4.37
C GLY A 79 0.87 14.71 3.44
N TYR A 80 0.22 15.71 2.86
CA TYR A 80 -0.90 15.50 1.96
C TYR A 80 -1.06 16.63 0.96
N ARG A 81 -1.71 16.35 -0.18
CA ARG A 81 -2.29 17.39 -1.05
C ARG A 81 -3.75 17.59 -0.68
N GLY A 82 -4.14 18.81 -0.36
CA GLY A 82 -5.51 19.16 0.00
C GLY A 82 -6.51 18.80 -1.10
N TYR A 83 -7.50 17.99 -0.77
CA TYR A 83 -8.48 17.46 -1.73
C TYR A 83 -9.39 18.55 -2.36
N GLY A 84 -9.55 19.70 -1.71
CA GLY A 84 -10.32 20.84 -2.25
C GLY A 84 -9.46 21.88 -2.96
N ASN A 85 -8.29 22.26 -2.40
CA ASN A 85 -7.49 23.38 -2.87
C ASN A 85 -6.17 22.98 -3.56
N GLY A 86 -5.80 21.70 -3.54
CA GLY A 86 -4.59 21.16 -4.17
C GLY A 86 -3.27 21.61 -3.54
N LYS A 87 -3.27 22.24 -2.37
CA LYS A 87 -2.06 22.69 -1.69
C LYS A 87 -1.33 21.53 -1.03
N LEU A 88 0.00 21.54 -1.10
CA LEU A 88 0.85 20.65 -0.36
C LEU A 88 0.95 21.09 1.11
N VAL A 89 0.77 20.17 2.02
CA VAL A 89 0.79 20.44 3.46
C VAL A 89 1.57 19.32 4.14
N ALA A 90 2.58 19.65 4.96
CA ALA A 90 3.27 18.70 5.80
C ALA A 90 2.35 18.20 6.92
N ASP A 91 2.48 16.94 7.30
CA ASP A 91 1.82 16.46 8.51
C ASP A 91 2.38 17.19 9.72
N SER A 92 1.51 17.67 10.59
CA SER A 92 1.91 18.53 11.73
C SER A 92 2.82 17.85 12.77
N ARG A 93 2.95 16.51 12.70
CA ARG A 93 3.80 15.73 13.58
C ARG A 93 4.89 14.94 12.85
N VAL A 94 5.12 15.22 11.56
CA VAL A 94 6.05 14.43 10.76
C VAL A 94 7.47 14.46 11.34
N GLU A 95 8.00 15.63 11.66
CA GLU A 95 9.36 15.78 12.21
C GLU A 95 9.48 15.05 13.56
N GLU A 96 8.54 15.30 14.48
CA GLU A 96 8.50 14.65 15.80
C GLU A 96 8.46 13.13 15.68
N ASN A 97 7.59 12.60 14.80
CA ASN A 97 7.44 11.16 14.61
C ASN A 97 8.70 10.54 13.97
N LEU A 98 9.28 11.17 12.95
CA LEU A 98 10.52 10.69 12.32
C LEU A 98 11.67 10.65 13.31
N GLU A 99 11.90 11.75 14.05
CA GLU A 99 12.98 11.80 15.04
C GLU A 99 12.85 10.75 16.14
N ASN A 100 11.64 10.63 16.71
CA ASN A 100 11.44 9.75 17.86
C ASN A 100 11.40 8.27 17.45
N ALA A 101 10.83 7.94 16.28
CA ALA A 101 10.87 6.57 15.74
C ALA A 101 12.31 6.12 15.45
N LEU A 102 13.12 6.97 14.82
CA LEU A 102 14.54 6.68 14.56
C LEU A 102 15.35 6.56 15.87
N LYS A 103 15.12 7.43 16.86
CA LYS A 103 15.76 7.32 18.18
C LYS A 103 15.43 6.01 18.89
N ALA A 104 14.21 5.48 18.69
CA ALA A 104 13.79 4.19 19.20
C ALA A 104 14.30 2.99 18.37
N GLY A 105 15.06 3.23 17.30
CA GLY A 105 15.64 2.18 16.45
C GLY A 105 14.62 1.53 15.50
N MET A 106 13.49 2.18 15.23
CA MET A 106 12.47 1.67 14.32
C MET A 106 12.93 1.72 12.87
N LYS A 107 12.64 0.66 12.10
CA LYS A 107 12.62 0.73 10.64
C LYS A 107 11.43 1.55 10.19
N ILE A 108 11.68 2.63 9.45
CA ILE A 108 10.61 3.53 9.03
C ILE A 108 10.56 3.74 7.52
N GLY A 109 9.34 3.84 7.02
CA GLY A 109 8.97 4.40 5.72
C GLY A 109 8.07 5.61 5.91
N VAL A 110 7.72 6.24 4.82
CA VAL A 110 6.79 7.37 4.85
C VAL A 110 5.72 7.24 3.77
N TYR A 111 4.57 7.89 3.98
CA TYR A 111 3.56 8.01 2.96
C TYR A 111 3.09 9.45 2.78
N PHE A 112 2.59 9.76 1.60
CA PHE A 112 2.02 11.03 1.25
C PHE A 112 0.62 10.83 0.68
N TYR A 113 -0.40 11.41 1.33
CA TYR A 113 -1.78 11.34 0.86
C TYR A 113 -1.95 12.22 -0.37
N SER A 114 -2.04 11.58 -1.52
CA SER A 114 -2.02 12.22 -2.82
C SER A 114 -3.43 12.58 -3.29
N GLN A 115 -3.53 13.75 -3.88
CA GLN A 115 -4.66 14.17 -4.70
C GLN A 115 -4.18 14.72 -6.04
N ALA A 116 -3.04 14.20 -6.53
CA ALA A 116 -2.49 14.54 -7.83
C ALA A 116 -3.41 14.06 -8.97
N ILE A 117 -3.66 14.92 -9.94
CA ILE A 117 -4.45 14.62 -11.14
C ILE A 117 -3.61 14.71 -12.42
N THR A 118 -2.32 15.00 -12.28
CA THR A 118 -1.32 15.01 -13.34
C THR A 118 0.00 14.44 -12.86
N GLU A 119 0.83 13.95 -13.79
CA GLU A 119 2.20 13.51 -13.50
C GLU A 119 3.07 14.64 -12.91
N GLY A 120 2.85 15.89 -13.35
CA GLY A 120 3.56 17.06 -12.82
C GLY A 120 3.28 17.26 -11.33
N GLU A 121 2.02 17.18 -10.93
CA GLU A 121 1.64 17.27 -9.51
C GLU A 121 2.19 16.12 -8.68
N ALA A 122 2.22 14.90 -9.24
CA ALA A 122 2.81 13.76 -8.55
C ALA A 122 4.33 13.92 -8.32
N ARG A 123 5.05 14.54 -9.28
CA ARG A 123 6.46 14.89 -9.11
C ARG A 123 6.65 15.99 -8.05
N GLU A 124 5.77 16.99 -8.00
CA GLU A 124 5.78 17.99 -6.93
C GLU A 124 5.57 17.37 -5.55
N GLU A 125 4.65 16.42 -5.42
CA GLU A 125 4.42 15.66 -4.17
C GLU A 125 5.67 14.89 -3.77
N ALA A 126 6.31 14.19 -4.71
CA ALA A 126 7.55 13.47 -4.47
C ALA A 126 8.69 14.39 -4.02
N ASP A 127 8.87 15.55 -4.71
CA ASP A 127 9.89 16.54 -4.34
C ASP A 127 9.63 17.12 -2.94
N PHE A 128 8.37 17.39 -2.62
CA PHE A 128 7.97 17.86 -1.29
C PHE A 128 8.30 16.84 -0.19
N VAL A 129 8.00 15.56 -0.42
CA VAL A 129 8.36 14.49 0.53
C VAL A 129 9.87 14.36 0.67
N LEU A 130 10.62 14.37 -0.44
CA LEU A 130 12.09 14.26 -0.42
C LEU A 130 12.75 15.37 0.40
N GLU A 131 12.22 16.58 0.35
CA GLU A 131 12.73 17.70 1.17
C GLU A 131 12.38 17.49 2.66
N LEU A 132 11.16 17.02 2.99
CA LEU A 132 10.75 16.73 4.37
C LEU A 132 11.59 15.64 5.03
N ILE A 133 11.95 14.59 4.28
CA ILE A 133 12.72 13.46 4.82
C ILE A 133 14.23 13.63 4.69
N LYS A 134 14.68 14.78 4.23
CA LYS A 134 16.10 15.07 4.04
C LYS A 134 16.85 15.04 5.37
N GLY A 135 17.88 14.21 5.43
CA GLY A 135 18.69 14.02 6.63
C GLY A 135 18.18 12.94 7.59
N TYR A 136 17.01 12.37 7.33
CA TYR A 136 16.51 11.19 8.05
C TYR A 136 16.92 9.90 7.33
N ASP A 137 17.25 8.87 8.10
CA ASP A 137 17.55 7.54 7.57
C ASP A 137 16.24 6.75 7.34
N ILE A 138 15.67 6.90 6.14
CA ILE A 138 14.45 6.22 5.73
C ILE A 138 14.85 4.95 4.99
N GLU A 139 14.74 3.80 5.66
CA GLU A 139 15.12 2.48 5.15
C GLU A 139 14.01 1.83 4.30
N LEU A 140 12.75 2.10 4.63
CA LEU A 140 11.59 1.55 3.94
C LEU A 140 11.10 2.51 2.84
N PRO A 141 10.23 2.06 1.92
CA PRO A 141 9.79 2.88 0.81
C PRO A 141 9.03 4.15 1.21
N VAL A 142 9.08 5.10 0.29
CA VAL A 142 8.21 6.27 0.24
C VAL A 142 6.99 5.92 -0.60
N PHE A 143 5.80 5.95 0.00
CA PHE A 143 4.56 5.56 -0.66
C PHE A 143 3.75 6.77 -1.10
N ILE A 144 3.28 6.74 -2.35
CA ILE A 144 2.12 7.55 -2.74
C ILE A 144 0.87 6.83 -2.22
N ASP A 145 0.11 7.49 -1.36
CA ASP A 145 -1.20 7.04 -0.90
C ASP A 145 -2.25 7.59 -1.86
N PHE A 146 -2.68 6.73 -2.79
CA PHE A 146 -3.53 7.08 -3.91
C PHE A 146 -4.94 6.52 -3.69
N GLU A 147 -5.79 7.35 -3.08
CA GLU A 147 -7.17 7.01 -2.77
C GLU A 147 -8.10 8.21 -2.88
N TYR A 148 -9.38 7.95 -3.12
CA TYR A 148 -10.38 9.00 -3.14
C TYR A 148 -10.64 9.54 -1.74
N ALA A 149 -10.83 10.87 -1.67
CA ALA A 149 -11.28 11.50 -0.43
C ALA A 149 -12.76 11.19 -0.15
N HIS A 150 -13.13 11.22 1.11
CA HIS A 150 -14.52 11.12 1.56
C HIS A 150 -14.97 12.43 2.19
N GLY A 151 -16.18 12.87 1.87
CA GLY A 151 -16.85 13.98 2.53
C GLY A 151 -17.35 13.61 3.94
N GLU A 152 -17.91 14.58 4.63
CA GLU A 152 -18.47 14.37 5.97
C GLU A 152 -19.66 13.38 5.99
N ASP A 153 -20.35 13.27 4.87
CA ASP A 153 -21.45 12.32 4.60
C ASP A 153 -20.96 10.91 4.22
N GLY A 154 -19.64 10.73 4.06
CA GLY A 154 -19.00 9.49 3.63
C GLY A 154 -18.99 9.26 2.12
N GLU A 155 -19.56 10.17 1.32
CA GLU A 155 -19.54 10.09 -0.14
C GLU A 155 -18.16 10.43 -0.69
N LEU A 156 -17.83 9.87 -1.86
CA LEU A 156 -16.59 10.15 -2.56
C LEU A 156 -16.56 11.63 -3.02
N THR A 157 -15.46 12.30 -2.79
CA THR A 157 -15.28 13.71 -3.11
C THR A 157 -13.83 14.04 -3.44
N GLY A 158 -13.58 15.30 -3.73
CA GLY A 158 -12.26 15.85 -3.94
C GLY A 158 -11.75 15.73 -5.36
N ARG A 159 -10.66 16.45 -5.60
CA ARG A 159 -10.14 16.68 -6.95
C ARG A 159 -9.73 15.41 -7.68
N LEU A 160 -9.24 14.39 -6.99
CA LEU A 160 -8.88 13.12 -7.60
C LEU A 160 -10.11 12.40 -8.14
N PHE A 161 -11.18 12.31 -7.34
CA PHE A 161 -12.45 11.69 -7.75
C PHE A 161 -13.14 12.51 -8.86
N GLU A 162 -13.23 13.82 -8.69
CA GLU A 162 -13.91 14.73 -9.59
C GLU A 162 -13.19 14.92 -10.94
N SER A 163 -11.87 14.63 -11.00
CA SER A 163 -11.07 14.77 -12.22
C SER A 163 -11.48 13.80 -13.34
N GLY A 164 -12.07 12.66 -12.98
CA GLY A 164 -12.47 11.63 -13.94
C GLY A 164 -11.29 11.03 -14.70
N ILE A 165 -10.08 10.99 -14.11
CA ILE A 165 -8.91 10.37 -14.73
C ILE A 165 -9.17 8.90 -15.05
N THR A 166 -8.59 8.44 -16.15
CA THR A 166 -8.67 7.03 -16.54
C THR A 166 -7.71 6.18 -15.72
N LYS A 167 -7.95 4.86 -15.66
CA LYS A 167 -7.04 3.89 -15.02
C LYS A 167 -5.58 4.01 -15.49
N THR A 168 -5.38 4.30 -16.78
CA THR A 168 -4.03 4.48 -17.34
C THR A 168 -3.38 5.72 -16.80
N GLN A 169 -4.11 6.85 -16.76
CA GLN A 169 -3.60 8.11 -16.19
C GLN A 169 -3.31 7.97 -14.70
N ALA A 170 -4.14 7.25 -13.93
CA ALA A 170 -3.86 6.94 -12.54
C ALA A 170 -2.50 6.22 -12.37
N SER A 171 -2.22 5.22 -13.22
CA SER A 171 -0.93 4.52 -13.19
C SER A 171 0.24 5.40 -13.62
N GLU A 172 0.06 6.29 -14.61
CA GLU A 172 1.07 7.25 -15.05
C GLU A 172 1.42 8.25 -13.94
N ILE A 173 0.42 8.76 -13.21
CA ILE A 173 0.59 9.63 -12.05
C ILE A 173 1.37 8.91 -10.94
N ILE A 174 0.95 7.71 -10.56
CA ILE A 174 1.65 6.90 -9.54
C ILE A 174 3.10 6.63 -9.97
N ASN A 175 3.32 6.24 -11.22
CA ASN A 175 4.65 5.98 -11.74
C ASN A 175 5.53 7.23 -11.76
N ALA A 176 4.97 8.41 -12.02
CA ALA A 176 5.70 9.67 -11.99
C ALA A 176 6.23 9.99 -10.58
N PHE A 177 5.40 9.77 -9.54
CA PHE A 177 5.83 9.86 -8.15
C PHE A 177 6.93 8.85 -7.83
N CYS A 178 6.67 7.56 -8.09
CA CYS A 178 7.62 6.48 -7.79
C CYS A 178 8.96 6.67 -8.51
N SER A 179 8.94 7.06 -9.78
CA SER A 179 10.17 7.34 -10.54
C SER A 179 10.97 8.48 -9.92
N ARG A 180 10.30 9.56 -9.50
CA ARG A 180 10.97 10.70 -8.87
C ARG A 180 11.63 10.33 -7.54
N ILE A 181 10.97 9.50 -6.72
CA ILE A 181 11.54 8.95 -5.47
C ILE A 181 12.75 8.07 -5.77
N ASN A 182 12.65 7.16 -6.75
CA ASN A 182 13.73 6.25 -7.12
C ASN A 182 14.95 6.99 -7.69
N GLU A 183 14.75 8.07 -8.48
CA GLU A 183 15.81 8.94 -9.00
C GLU A 183 16.66 9.56 -7.87
N ASN A 184 16.09 9.68 -6.68
CA ASN A 184 16.78 10.19 -5.48
C ASN A 184 17.29 9.07 -4.55
N GLY A 185 17.40 7.84 -5.06
CA GLY A 185 18.02 6.72 -4.35
C GLY A 185 17.16 6.11 -3.23
N LYS A 186 15.87 6.43 -3.18
CA LYS A 186 14.93 5.84 -2.22
C LYS A 186 14.04 4.81 -2.90
N TYR A 187 13.57 3.82 -2.13
CA TYR A 187 12.55 2.90 -2.60
C TYR A 187 11.20 3.60 -2.66
N ALA A 188 10.39 3.24 -3.65
CA ALA A 188 9.07 3.83 -3.84
C ALA A 188 7.98 2.77 -3.86
N GLY A 189 6.77 3.15 -3.52
CA GLY A 189 5.61 2.27 -3.58
C GLY A 189 4.31 3.04 -3.71
N VAL A 190 3.24 2.29 -3.84
CA VAL A 190 1.87 2.81 -3.85
C VAL A 190 1.05 2.11 -2.77
N TYR A 191 0.33 2.90 -1.99
CA TYR A 191 -0.78 2.44 -1.16
C TYR A 191 -2.08 2.75 -1.86
N SER A 192 -2.99 1.79 -1.87
CA SER A 192 -4.37 1.99 -2.27
C SER A 192 -5.27 0.83 -1.80
N SER A 193 -6.59 1.03 -1.86
CA SER A 193 -7.53 -0.04 -1.57
C SER A 193 -7.50 -1.14 -2.64
N SER A 194 -7.84 -2.39 -2.24
CA SER A 194 -8.03 -3.49 -3.19
C SER A 194 -9.00 -3.13 -4.32
N SER A 195 -10.04 -2.35 -4.02
CA SER A 195 -11.00 -1.89 -5.03
C SER A 195 -10.35 -1.01 -6.08
N MET A 196 -9.63 0.04 -5.65
CA MET A 196 -8.97 0.94 -6.59
C MET A 196 -7.88 0.25 -7.40
N LEU A 197 -7.07 -0.61 -6.77
CA LEU A 197 -6.05 -1.40 -7.46
C LEU A 197 -6.64 -2.35 -8.52
N ASN A 198 -7.85 -2.85 -8.32
CA ASN A 198 -8.55 -3.69 -9.29
C ASN A 198 -9.29 -2.89 -10.38
N PHE A 199 -9.90 -1.75 -10.02
CA PHE A 199 -10.91 -1.13 -10.87
C PHE A 199 -10.60 0.30 -11.32
N ASP A 200 -9.73 1.04 -10.62
CA ASP A 200 -9.47 2.46 -10.90
C ASP A 200 -8.00 2.73 -11.28
N ILE A 201 -7.12 1.76 -11.06
CA ILE A 201 -5.70 1.80 -11.41
C ILE A 201 -5.42 0.68 -12.43
N ALA A 202 -4.66 0.97 -13.49
CA ALA A 202 -4.14 -0.06 -14.39
C ALA A 202 -2.90 -0.72 -13.74
N SER A 203 -3.11 -1.53 -12.70
CA SER A 203 -2.06 -2.07 -11.84
C SER A 203 -0.96 -2.82 -12.60
N SER A 204 -1.29 -3.41 -13.76
CA SER A 204 -0.31 -4.07 -14.65
C SER A 204 0.66 -3.08 -15.35
N LYS A 205 0.40 -1.78 -15.27
CA LYS A 205 1.25 -0.71 -15.82
C LYS A 205 2.07 0.01 -14.75
N LEU A 206 1.93 -0.36 -13.49
CA LEU A 206 2.78 0.17 -12.42
C LEU A 206 4.22 -0.30 -12.63
N ASN A 207 5.18 0.52 -12.21
CA ASN A 207 6.60 0.19 -12.29
C ASN A 207 6.88 -1.13 -11.56
N ASP A 208 7.64 -2.02 -12.19
CA ASP A 208 7.92 -3.36 -11.66
C ASP A 208 8.64 -3.34 -10.30
N ASN A 209 9.39 -2.28 -10.01
CA ASN A 209 10.11 -2.07 -8.75
C ASN A 209 9.29 -1.32 -7.68
N ALA A 210 8.07 -0.86 -7.98
CA ALA A 210 7.21 -0.22 -6.99
C ALA A 210 6.69 -1.23 -5.97
N TYR A 211 6.81 -0.93 -4.68
CA TYR A 211 6.18 -1.72 -3.62
C TYR A 211 4.67 -1.48 -3.61
N ILE A 212 3.90 -2.55 -3.51
CA ILE A 212 2.44 -2.48 -3.48
C ILE A 212 1.96 -2.70 -2.05
N TRP A 213 1.34 -1.69 -1.49
CA TRP A 213 0.73 -1.72 -0.18
C TRP A 213 -0.80 -1.65 -0.34
N VAL A 214 -1.46 -2.75 -0.06
CA VAL A 214 -2.89 -2.90 -0.28
C VAL A 214 -3.67 -2.75 1.03
N ALA A 215 -4.71 -1.92 1.02
CA ALA A 215 -5.71 -1.89 2.08
C ALA A 215 -6.87 -2.83 1.72
N ASP A 216 -7.11 -3.80 2.60
CA ASP A 216 -8.24 -4.71 2.47
C ASP A 216 -8.60 -5.26 3.86
N TYR A 217 -9.79 -4.92 4.33
CA TYR A 217 -10.24 -5.27 5.69
C TYR A 217 -11.10 -6.55 5.70
N ASN A 218 -11.05 -7.33 4.62
CA ASN A 218 -11.63 -8.65 4.56
C ASN A 218 -10.71 -9.70 5.21
N LYS A 219 -11.20 -10.93 5.35
CA LYS A 219 -10.40 -12.06 5.87
C LYS A 219 -9.21 -12.43 4.98
N THR A 220 -9.28 -12.08 3.70
CA THR A 220 -8.24 -12.32 2.69
C THR A 220 -8.23 -11.13 1.74
N VAL A 221 -7.06 -10.81 1.21
CA VAL A 221 -6.91 -9.75 0.22
C VAL A 221 -7.69 -10.11 -1.05
N THR A 222 -8.50 -9.17 -1.53
CA THR A 222 -9.32 -9.30 -2.75
C THR A 222 -8.65 -8.68 -3.98
N PHE A 223 -7.53 -8.01 -3.81
CA PHE A 223 -6.71 -7.55 -4.92
C PHE A 223 -6.15 -8.75 -5.69
N LEU A 224 -6.29 -8.72 -7.04
CA LEU A 224 -5.93 -9.84 -7.90
C LEU A 224 -4.45 -9.84 -8.33
N GLY A 225 -3.72 -8.77 -8.06
CA GLY A 225 -2.29 -8.64 -8.34
C GLY A 225 -1.40 -9.08 -7.19
N ALA A 226 -0.08 -9.03 -7.41
CA ALA A 226 0.91 -9.24 -6.37
C ALA A 226 1.01 -8.00 -5.49
N TYR A 227 1.24 -8.20 -4.19
CA TYR A 227 1.42 -7.14 -3.21
C TYR A 227 2.53 -7.50 -2.22
N ASP A 228 3.09 -6.48 -1.56
CA ASP A 228 4.17 -6.63 -0.59
C ASP A 228 3.70 -6.40 0.84
N ILE A 229 2.72 -5.48 1.02
CA ILE A 229 2.19 -5.11 2.32
C ILE A 229 0.67 -5.18 2.27
N TRP A 230 0.08 -5.62 3.37
CA TRP A 230 -1.35 -5.66 3.59
C TRP A 230 -1.73 -4.88 4.84
N GLN A 231 -2.43 -3.75 4.67
CA GLN A 231 -3.12 -3.09 5.77
C GLN A 231 -4.43 -3.85 6.00
N TYR A 232 -4.45 -4.66 7.05
CA TYR A 232 -5.53 -5.61 7.29
C TYR A 232 -6.59 -5.12 8.27
N ASN A 233 -6.30 -4.05 9.03
CA ASN A 233 -7.26 -3.52 9.99
C ASN A 233 -6.95 -2.04 10.28
N LYS A 234 -7.96 -1.19 10.14
CA LYS A 234 -7.92 0.24 10.47
C LYS A 234 -8.45 0.58 11.87
N HIS A 235 -8.76 -0.43 12.66
CA HIS A 235 -9.24 -0.30 14.03
C HIS A 235 -8.39 -1.15 14.98
N GLY A 236 -7.10 -1.27 14.69
CA GLY A 236 -6.13 -1.97 15.51
C GLY A 236 -5.76 -1.18 16.76
N SER A 237 -4.86 -1.76 17.54
CA SER A 237 -4.22 -1.11 18.69
C SER A 237 -2.75 -1.52 18.73
N CYS A 238 -1.90 -0.60 19.14
CA CYS A 238 -0.49 -0.85 19.39
C CYS A 238 -0.11 -0.21 20.72
N PRO A 239 0.55 -0.90 21.65
CA PRO A 239 1.10 -0.27 22.83
C PRO A 239 2.00 0.90 22.45
N GLY A 240 1.90 2.01 23.17
CA GLY A 240 2.61 3.24 22.84
C GLY A 240 1.83 4.22 21.95
N VAL A 241 0.77 3.78 21.28
CA VAL A 241 -0.14 4.64 20.51
C VAL A 241 -1.39 4.92 21.33
N ASN A 242 -1.63 6.19 21.68
CA ASN A 242 -2.71 6.59 22.59
C ASN A 242 -4.04 6.89 21.88
N SER A 243 -4.07 6.96 20.55
CA SER A 243 -5.33 7.10 19.81
C SER A 243 -6.20 5.86 19.99
N LYS A 244 -7.52 6.04 19.83
CA LYS A 244 -8.50 4.93 19.97
C LYS A 244 -8.19 3.78 19.03
N TYR A 245 -7.69 4.08 17.83
CA TYR A 245 -7.37 3.12 16.78
C TYR A 245 -6.06 3.50 16.11
N VAL A 246 -5.36 2.49 15.60
CA VAL A 246 -4.20 2.62 14.72
C VAL A 246 -4.31 1.60 13.59
N ASP A 247 -3.84 1.96 12.41
CA ASP A 247 -3.80 1.08 11.26
C ASP A 247 -2.67 0.07 11.42
N VAL A 248 -2.95 -1.20 11.13
CA VAL A 248 -2.02 -2.31 11.34
C VAL A 248 -1.80 -3.10 10.07
N ASN A 249 -0.55 -3.55 9.89
CA ASN A 249 -0.03 -4.02 8.64
C ASN A 249 0.78 -5.30 8.79
N TYR A 250 0.73 -6.15 7.74
CA TYR A 250 1.69 -7.22 7.50
C TYR A 250 2.55 -6.90 6.29
N TRP A 251 3.86 -6.96 6.44
CA TRP A 251 4.81 -6.94 5.34
C TRP A 251 5.28 -8.36 5.06
N PHE A 252 4.98 -8.89 3.88
CA PHE A 252 5.34 -10.26 3.51
C PHE A 252 6.83 -10.36 3.17
N VAL A 253 7.55 -11.16 3.95
CA VAL A 253 8.97 -11.41 3.75
C VAL A 253 9.12 -12.50 2.69
N LYS A 254 10.03 -12.28 1.72
CA LYS A 254 10.27 -13.18 0.58
C LYS A 254 11.51 -14.00 0.80
#